data_6fad4b412689cc34047ee0b1ec385441
#
_entry.id   6fad4b412689cc34047ee0b1ec385441
#
_cell.length_a   1.000
_cell.length_b   1.000
_cell.length_c   1.000
_cell.angle_alpha   90.00
_cell.angle_beta   90.00
_cell.angle_gamma   90.00
#
_symmetry.space_group_name_H-M   'P 1'
#
loop_
_entity.id
_entity.type
_entity.pdbx_description
1 polymer ?
#
loop_
_entity_poly.entity_id
_entity_poly.type
_entity_poly.pdbx_seq_one_letter_code
_entity_poly.pdbx_strand_id
1 'polypeptide(L)'
;MQQLGATRRYAASDLVGFLACEHLTQLDLRALDAGQAPAAADDEQMALVQAKGQAHEQAWLERLRARHPDLADVTRAGPDLAARLAATRAAMAAGAPVIYQAALCHGPYVGHADFLLRTECPSALGDYGYEALDTKLARSPRASFVLQLSFYAWLLEHAQGVAPRSMHVVLGSGRELALRVADYAHYLRQVLRRFEAAIAAEPAPPTYPEPCEHCPQCRWRVACEARRVADDHLSLVAGMSRQQARRLNAQGVATLAQLGA
;
A
#
# COMPACT_ATOMS: atom_id res chain seq x y z
N MET A 1 8.35 -1.18 -2.77
CA MET A 1 9.63 -1.41 -2.06
C MET A 1 10.68 -0.46 -2.58
N GLN A 2 11.57 0.02 -1.74
CA GLN A 2 12.62 0.96 -2.09
C GLN A 2 13.91 0.60 -1.36
N GLN A 3 15.06 0.81 -2.02
CA GLN A 3 16.37 0.74 -1.40
C GLN A 3 16.83 2.16 -1.06
N LEU A 4 17.03 2.45 0.22
CA LEU A 4 17.56 3.72 0.71
C LEU A 4 18.88 3.46 1.44
N GLY A 5 20.00 3.69 0.75
CA GLY A 5 21.31 3.27 1.23
C GLY A 5 21.37 1.76 1.41
N ALA A 6 21.82 1.30 2.59
CA ALA A 6 21.87 -0.12 2.93
C ALA A 6 20.53 -0.72 3.41
N THR A 7 19.47 0.09 3.55
CA THR A 7 18.21 -0.35 4.18
C THR A 7 17.11 -0.47 3.14
N ARG A 8 16.42 -1.62 3.13
CA ARG A 8 15.17 -1.78 2.39
C ARG A 8 14.01 -1.14 3.15
N ARG A 9 13.12 -0.44 2.43
CA ARG A 9 11.93 0.19 2.97
C ARG A 9 10.69 -0.36 2.30
N TYR A 10 9.66 -0.58 3.12
CA TYR A 10 8.38 -1.16 2.71
C TYR A 10 7.24 -0.21 3.04
N ALA A 11 6.28 -0.10 2.14
CA ALA A 11 5.10 0.75 2.27
C ALA A 11 3.79 -0.07 2.26
N ALA A 12 2.68 0.57 2.55
CA ALA A 12 1.36 -0.07 2.48
C ALA A 12 1.07 -0.68 1.10
N SER A 13 1.55 -0.05 0.01
CA SER A 13 1.41 -0.56 -1.36
C SER A 13 2.10 -1.91 -1.56
N ASP A 14 3.19 -2.17 -0.84
CA ASP A 14 3.90 -3.45 -0.92
C ASP A 14 3.10 -4.57 -0.25
N LEU A 15 2.43 -4.28 0.86
CA LEU A 15 1.51 -5.22 1.51
C LEU A 15 0.29 -5.51 0.64
N VAL A 16 -0.28 -4.48 0.00
CA VAL A 16 -1.39 -4.64 -0.96
C VAL A 16 -0.95 -5.48 -2.14
N GLY A 17 0.24 -5.19 -2.70
CA GLY A 17 0.83 -5.96 -3.80
C GLY A 17 1.06 -7.42 -3.43
N PHE A 18 1.61 -7.69 -2.24
CA PHE A 18 1.85 -9.04 -1.71
C PHE A 18 0.55 -9.85 -1.60
N LEU A 19 -0.50 -9.26 -1.05
CA LEU A 19 -1.80 -9.92 -0.95
C LEU A 19 -2.45 -10.19 -2.31
N ALA A 20 -2.23 -9.31 -3.28
CA ALA A 20 -2.73 -9.49 -4.62
C ALA A 20 -1.97 -10.59 -5.39
N CYS A 21 -0.63 -10.61 -5.25
CA CYS A 21 0.24 -11.52 -5.99
C CYS A 21 1.61 -11.66 -5.30
N GLU A 22 1.86 -12.82 -4.67
CA GLU A 22 3.15 -13.10 -4.03
C GLU A 22 4.31 -13.10 -5.06
N HIS A 23 4.05 -13.48 -6.31
CA HIS A 23 5.04 -13.44 -7.40
C HIS A 23 5.51 -12.01 -7.70
N LEU A 24 4.62 -11.01 -7.64
CA LEU A 24 4.96 -9.58 -7.73
C LEU A 24 6.03 -9.21 -6.68
N THR A 25 5.81 -9.61 -5.42
CA THR A 25 6.75 -9.35 -4.33
C THR A 25 8.12 -9.94 -4.59
N GLN A 26 8.18 -11.19 -5.09
CA GLN A 26 9.45 -11.85 -5.43
C GLN A 26 10.16 -11.19 -6.61
N LEU A 27 9.42 -10.74 -7.62
CA LEU A 27 10.00 -10.00 -8.75
C LEU A 27 10.56 -8.64 -8.31
N ASP A 28 9.83 -7.93 -7.44
CA ASP A 28 10.28 -6.65 -6.89
C ASP A 28 11.54 -6.80 -6.04
N LEU A 29 11.63 -7.83 -5.21
CA LEU A 29 12.84 -8.13 -4.43
C LEU A 29 14.04 -8.40 -5.34
N ARG A 30 13.89 -9.27 -6.35
CA ARG A 30 14.95 -9.56 -7.33
C ARG A 30 15.40 -8.32 -8.09
N ALA A 31 14.47 -7.44 -8.47
CA ALA A 31 14.79 -6.20 -9.16
C ALA A 31 15.58 -5.24 -8.26
N LEU A 32 15.22 -5.14 -6.98
CA LEU A 32 15.98 -4.36 -6.00
C LEU A 32 17.40 -4.92 -5.81
N ASP A 33 17.55 -6.25 -5.70
CA ASP A 33 18.86 -6.91 -5.56
C ASP A 33 19.75 -6.71 -6.78
N ALA A 34 19.16 -6.67 -7.97
CA ALA A 34 19.84 -6.41 -9.22
C ALA A 34 20.11 -4.91 -9.49
N GLY A 35 19.66 -4.01 -8.62
CA GLY A 35 19.72 -2.56 -8.85
C GLY A 35 18.89 -2.10 -10.04
N GLN A 36 17.87 -2.89 -10.44
CA GLN A 36 17.03 -2.62 -11.60
C GLN A 36 15.64 -2.19 -11.11
N ALA A 37 15.20 -1.00 -11.53
CA ALA A 37 13.79 -0.64 -11.40
C ALA A 37 13.04 -1.16 -12.64
N PRO A 38 11.90 -1.86 -12.49
CA PRO A 38 11.07 -2.18 -13.63
C PRO A 38 10.61 -0.88 -14.30
N ALA A 39 10.60 -0.86 -15.63
CA ALA A 39 10.09 0.27 -16.39
C ALA A 39 8.64 0.55 -15.96
N ALA A 40 8.36 1.80 -15.58
CA ALA A 40 6.98 2.23 -15.40
C ALA A 40 6.28 2.07 -16.77
N ALA A 41 5.13 1.43 -16.79
CA ALA A 41 4.31 1.44 -17.99
C ALA A 41 3.79 2.88 -18.17
N ASP A 42 4.10 3.50 -19.30
CA ASP A 42 3.48 4.76 -19.71
C ASP A 42 2.01 4.45 -20.02
N ASP A 43 1.16 4.72 -19.06
CA ASP A 43 -0.28 4.52 -19.16
C ASP A 43 -0.97 5.87 -18.93
N GLU A 44 -1.40 6.51 -20.03
CA GLU A 44 -2.12 7.78 -20.03
C GLU A 44 -3.38 7.73 -19.14
N GLN A 45 -4.06 6.58 -19.12
CA GLN A 45 -5.23 6.38 -18.27
C GLN A 45 -4.85 6.41 -16.79
N MET A 46 -3.72 5.83 -16.44
CA MET A 46 -3.20 5.86 -15.07
C MET A 46 -2.81 7.28 -14.67
N ALA A 47 -2.16 8.04 -15.54
CA ALA A 47 -1.80 9.44 -15.32
C ALA A 47 -3.06 10.31 -15.07
N LEU A 48 -4.14 10.09 -15.83
CA LEU A 48 -5.41 10.78 -15.63
C LEU A 48 -6.04 10.45 -14.27
N VAL A 49 -6.00 9.17 -13.85
CA VAL A 49 -6.52 8.73 -12.55
C VAL A 49 -5.71 9.37 -11.41
N GLN A 50 -4.39 9.42 -11.54
CA GLN A 50 -3.51 10.08 -10.56
C GLN A 50 -3.80 11.58 -10.45
N ALA A 51 -3.93 12.28 -11.57
CA ALA A 51 -4.26 13.71 -11.59
C ALA A 51 -5.62 14.00 -10.91
N LYS A 52 -6.64 13.19 -11.17
CA LYS A 52 -7.93 13.29 -10.48
C LYS A 52 -7.81 12.99 -8.98
N GLY A 53 -6.98 12.02 -8.59
CA GLY A 53 -6.69 11.71 -7.18
C GLY A 53 -6.08 12.90 -6.46
N GLN A 54 -5.06 13.51 -7.07
CA GLN A 54 -4.41 14.71 -6.54
C GLN A 54 -5.38 15.89 -6.42
N ALA A 55 -6.23 16.12 -7.44
CA ALA A 55 -7.24 17.18 -7.38
C ALA A 55 -8.26 16.96 -6.25
N HIS A 56 -8.66 15.71 -6.01
CA HIS A 56 -9.56 15.35 -4.91
C HIS A 56 -8.91 15.60 -3.54
N GLU A 57 -7.65 15.21 -3.36
CA GLU A 57 -6.86 15.45 -2.16
C GLU A 57 -6.68 16.95 -1.91
N GLN A 58 -6.32 17.73 -2.94
CA GLN A 58 -6.17 19.18 -2.83
C GLN A 58 -7.49 19.87 -2.46
N ALA A 59 -8.62 19.47 -3.02
CA ALA A 59 -9.92 20.01 -2.64
C ALA A 59 -10.26 19.72 -1.17
N TRP A 60 -9.83 18.58 -0.63
CA TRP A 60 -9.98 18.27 0.78
C TRP A 60 -9.02 19.09 1.65
N LEU A 61 -7.78 19.25 1.22
CA LEU A 61 -6.79 20.10 1.89
C LEU A 61 -7.28 21.54 2.04
N GLU A 62 -7.87 22.12 1.00
CA GLU A 62 -8.44 23.49 1.08
C GLU A 62 -9.57 23.60 2.11
N ARG A 63 -10.42 22.59 2.21
CA ARG A 63 -11.46 22.53 3.25
C ARG A 63 -10.88 22.46 4.66
N LEU A 64 -9.79 21.68 4.84
CA LEU A 64 -9.11 21.58 6.13
C LEU A 64 -8.37 22.89 6.46
N ARG A 65 -7.71 23.54 5.49
CA ARG A 65 -7.04 24.84 5.68
C ARG A 65 -8.02 25.94 6.10
N ALA A 66 -9.22 25.95 5.53
CA ALA A 66 -10.24 26.91 5.91
C ALA A 66 -10.71 26.74 7.36
N ARG A 67 -10.68 25.54 7.91
CA ARG A 67 -11.06 25.22 9.30
C ARG A 67 -9.88 25.31 10.27
N HIS A 68 -8.68 25.03 9.79
CA HIS A 68 -7.44 24.94 10.55
C HIS A 68 -6.34 25.75 9.84
N PRO A 69 -6.32 27.09 9.98
CA PRO A 69 -5.31 27.94 9.33
C PRO A 69 -3.87 27.63 9.74
N ASP A 70 -3.70 27.00 10.91
CA ASP A 70 -2.45 26.55 11.52
C ASP A 70 -2.08 25.09 11.15
N LEU A 71 -2.70 24.53 10.10
CA LEU A 71 -2.37 23.22 9.55
C LEU A 71 -0.87 23.14 9.21
N ALA A 72 -0.21 22.07 9.68
CA ALA A 72 1.18 21.80 9.36
C ALA A 72 1.31 21.09 8.00
N ASP A 73 2.06 21.68 7.09
CA ASP A 73 2.31 21.13 5.75
C ASP A 73 3.73 20.55 5.69
N VAL A 74 3.86 19.23 5.80
CA VAL A 74 5.13 18.53 5.82
C VAL A 74 5.83 18.53 4.46
N THR A 75 5.12 18.78 3.35
CA THR A 75 5.75 18.86 2.02
C THR A 75 6.79 19.98 1.93
N ARG A 76 6.68 21.00 2.78
CA ARG A 76 7.63 22.13 2.86
C ARG A 76 9.02 21.71 3.34
N ALA A 77 9.17 20.53 3.97
CA ALA A 77 10.47 19.96 4.34
C ALA A 77 11.23 19.39 3.14
N GLY A 78 10.65 19.43 1.94
CA GLY A 78 11.24 18.90 0.72
C GLY A 78 11.02 17.39 0.53
N PRO A 79 11.73 16.76 -0.42
CA PRO A 79 11.52 15.36 -0.75
C PRO A 79 12.27 14.37 0.15
N ASP A 80 13.22 14.83 0.97
CA ASP A 80 14.02 13.96 1.83
C ASP A 80 13.17 13.31 2.92
N LEU A 81 13.25 11.98 3.01
CA LEU A 81 12.46 11.21 3.99
C LEU A 81 12.81 11.58 5.43
N ALA A 82 14.09 11.76 5.76
CA ALA A 82 14.51 12.07 7.12
C ALA A 82 14.00 13.46 7.54
N ALA A 83 14.07 14.45 6.63
CA ALA A 83 13.51 15.78 6.85
C ALA A 83 11.98 15.73 7.06
N ARG A 84 11.25 14.97 6.25
CA ARG A 84 9.79 14.79 6.38
C ARG A 84 9.40 14.09 7.68
N LEU A 85 10.14 13.06 8.08
CA LEU A 85 9.93 12.38 9.37
C LEU A 85 10.18 13.32 10.56
N ALA A 86 11.22 14.16 10.48
CA ALA A 86 11.51 15.15 11.51
C ALA A 86 10.40 16.23 11.59
N ALA A 87 9.96 16.75 10.44
CA ALA A 87 8.87 17.73 10.35
C ALA A 87 7.55 17.16 10.89
N THR A 88 7.22 15.91 10.57
CA THR A 88 6.02 15.24 11.09
C THR A 88 6.08 15.13 12.62
N ARG A 89 7.21 14.65 13.17
CA ARG A 89 7.39 14.55 14.64
C ARG A 89 7.29 15.92 15.31
N ALA A 90 7.91 16.95 14.74
CA ALA A 90 7.82 18.31 15.27
C ALA A 90 6.39 18.84 15.27
N ALA A 91 5.63 18.62 14.18
CA ALA A 91 4.22 19.03 14.09
C ALA A 91 3.34 18.26 15.10
N MET A 92 3.57 16.94 15.26
CA MET A 92 2.88 16.14 16.27
C MET A 92 3.17 16.64 17.69
N ALA A 93 4.43 16.89 18.02
CA ALA A 93 4.83 17.40 19.34
C ALA A 93 4.29 18.80 19.63
N ALA A 94 4.14 19.65 18.61
CA ALA A 94 3.52 20.97 18.70
C ALA A 94 1.99 20.92 18.82
N GLY A 95 1.37 19.73 18.67
CA GLY A 95 -0.08 19.58 18.74
C GLY A 95 -0.83 20.20 17.56
N ALA A 96 -0.21 20.26 16.37
CA ALA A 96 -0.86 20.81 15.18
C ALA A 96 -2.23 20.13 14.94
N PRO A 97 -3.30 20.91 14.66
CA PRO A 97 -4.65 20.35 14.56
C PRO A 97 -4.80 19.39 13.38
N VAL A 98 -4.07 19.64 12.31
CA VAL A 98 -3.98 18.78 11.11
C VAL A 98 -2.55 18.79 10.60
N ILE A 99 -2.04 17.63 10.18
CA ILE A 99 -0.73 17.49 9.53
C ILE A 99 -0.95 16.91 8.14
N TYR A 100 -0.59 17.66 7.11
CA TYR A 100 -0.71 17.25 5.71
C TYR A 100 0.53 16.53 5.22
N GLN A 101 0.34 15.43 4.47
CA GLN A 101 1.39 14.59 3.86
C GLN A 101 2.42 14.10 4.89
N ALA A 102 1.91 13.63 6.03
CA ALA A 102 2.72 13.19 7.15
C ALA A 102 3.53 11.93 6.80
N ALA A 103 4.84 11.95 7.08
CA ALA A 103 5.70 10.79 6.97
C ALA A 103 5.81 10.08 8.32
N LEU A 104 5.60 8.76 8.33
CA LEU A 104 5.67 7.90 9.50
C LEU A 104 6.63 6.75 9.23
N CYS A 105 7.35 6.27 10.25
CA CYS A 105 8.18 5.07 10.12
C CYS A 105 8.23 4.25 11.40
N HIS A 106 8.37 2.93 11.24
CA HIS A 106 8.72 1.99 12.29
C HIS A 106 9.52 0.82 11.70
N GLY A 107 10.73 0.57 12.20
CA GLY A 107 11.64 -0.42 11.61
C GLY A 107 11.88 -0.17 10.10
N PRO A 108 11.69 -1.18 9.25
CA PRO A 108 11.84 -1.02 7.81
C PRO A 108 10.60 -0.41 7.11
N TYR A 109 9.53 -0.14 7.84
CA TYR A 109 8.27 0.31 7.29
C TYR A 109 8.16 1.83 7.24
N VAL A 110 7.67 2.36 6.12
CA VAL A 110 7.45 3.80 5.89
C VAL A 110 6.06 4.02 5.34
N GLY A 111 5.36 5.01 5.87
CA GLY A 111 4.03 5.44 5.41
C GLY A 111 3.98 6.93 5.16
N HIS A 112 3.18 7.31 4.16
CA HIS A 112 2.83 8.71 3.89
C HIS A 112 1.32 8.81 3.98
N ALA A 113 0.81 9.37 5.10
CA ALA A 113 -0.61 9.60 5.28
C ALA A 113 -0.97 10.96 4.67
N ASP A 114 -2.06 11.03 3.91
CA ASP A 114 -2.51 12.30 3.33
C ASP A 114 -2.71 13.32 4.44
N PHE A 115 -3.36 12.92 5.53
CA PHE A 115 -3.60 13.78 6.68
C PHE A 115 -3.49 13.01 7.99
N LEU A 116 -2.98 13.68 9.05
CA LEU A 116 -3.19 13.28 10.43
C LEU A 116 -4.09 14.32 11.10
N LEU A 117 -5.13 13.84 11.75
CA LEU A 117 -6.09 14.67 12.49
C LEU A 117 -5.82 14.54 13.98
N ARG A 118 -5.67 15.67 14.69
CA ARG A 118 -5.56 15.69 16.15
C ARG A 118 -6.90 15.28 16.78
N THR A 119 -6.80 14.46 17.80
CA THR A 119 -7.95 13.98 18.60
C THR A 119 -7.69 14.21 20.09
N GLU A 120 -8.75 14.30 20.88
CA GLU A 120 -8.71 14.45 22.35
C GLU A 120 -8.43 13.11 23.07
N CYS A 121 -7.74 12.17 22.38
CA CYS A 121 -7.32 10.89 22.97
C CYS A 121 -5.92 11.02 23.53
N PRO A 122 -5.70 10.90 24.85
CA PRO A 122 -4.36 10.97 25.45
C PRO A 122 -3.41 9.95 24.83
N SER A 123 -2.15 10.36 24.65
CA SER A 123 -1.08 9.55 24.09
C SER A 123 0.25 9.91 24.76
N ALA A 124 1.38 9.37 24.29
CA ALA A 124 2.69 9.79 24.72
C ALA A 124 3.02 11.26 24.35
N LEU A 125 2.19 11.91 23.53
CA LEU A 125 2.34 13.33 23.17
C LEU A 125 1.70 14.29 24.20
N GLY A 126 0.81 13.79 25.07
CA GLY A 126 0.05 14.56 26.05
C GLY A 126 -1.44 14.15 26.04
N ASP A 127 -2.32 15.13 26.34
CA ASP A 127 -3.78 14.90 26.40
C ASP A 127 -4.43 14.79 25.01
N TYR A 128 -3.65 14.49 24.00
CA TYR A 128 -4.10 14.34 22.63
C TYR A 128 -3.34 13.23 21.91
N GLY A 129 -3.84 12.84 20.76
CA GLY A 129 -3.21 11.93 19.81
C GLY A 129 -3.62 12.28 18.38
N TYR A 130 -3.29 11.39 17.45
CA TYR A 130 -3.60 11.56 16.03
C TYR A 130 -4.28 10.34 15.46
N GLU A 131 -5.12 10.57 14.46
CA GLU A 131 -5.75 9.57 13.61
C GLU A 131 -5.45 9.85 12.14
N ALA A 132 -5.22 8.80 11.35
CA ALA A 132 -4.91 8.95 9.93
C ALA A 132 -6.19 9.12 9.11
N LEU A 133 -6.15 10.06 8.14
CA LEU A 133 -7.16 10.23 7.11
C LEU A 133 -6.50 10.17 5.74
N ASP A 134 -7.14 9.47 4.81
CA ASP A 134 -6.68 9.29 3.45
C ASP A 134 -7.82 9.58 2.46
N THR A 135 -7.50 10.09 1.28
CA THR A 135 -8.49 10.44 0.25
C THR A 135 -8.50 9.43 -0.88
N LYS A 136 -9.67 9.05 -1.36
CA LYS A 136 -9.82 8.04 -2.43
C LYS A 136 -10.93 8.41 -3.40
N LEU A 137 -10.66 8.35 -4.69
CA LEU A 137 -11.66 8.62 -5.75
C LEU A 137 -12.80 7.59 -5.82
N ALA A 138 -12.63 6.42 -5.22
CA ALA A 138 -13.65 5.37 -5.24
C ALA A 138 -14.94 5.82 -4.55
N ARG A 139 -16.07 5.29 -5.02
CA ARG A 139 -17.41 5.57 -4.45
C ARG A 139 -17.71 4.77 -3.18
N SER A 140 -16.98 3.68 -2.96
CA SER A 140 -17.11 2.80 -1.78
C SER A 140 -15.74 2.38 -1.27
N PRO A 141 -15.60 2.07 0.03
CA PRO A 141 -14.35 1.59 0.59
C PRO A 141 -13.97 0.24 -0.04
N ARG A 142 -12.66 0.02 -0.21
CA ARG A 142 -12.07 -1.23 -0.70
C ARG A 142 -11.16 -1.82 0.37
N ALA A 143 -10.99 -3.13 0.38
CA ALA A 143 -10.10 -3.82 1.32
C ALA A 143 -8.66 -3.26 1.30
N SER A 144 -8.15 -2.86 0.12
CA SER A 144 -6.83 -2.24 -0.02
C SER A 144 -6.72 -0.89 0.72
N PHE A 145 -7.80 -0.08 0.75
CA PHE A 145 -7.81 1.20 1.50
C PHE A 145 -7.79 0.96 3.00
N VAL A 146 -8.59 -0.03 3.45
CA VAL A 146 -8.63 -0.43 4.86
C VAL A 146 -7.27 -0.93 5.32
N LEU A 147 -6.60 -1.76 4.51
CA LEU A 147 -5.25 -2.23 4.80
C LEU A 147 -4.24 -1.08 4.89
N GLN A 148 -4.27 -0.14 3.94
CA GLN A 148 -3.40 1.04 3.93
C GLN A 148 -3.61 1.90 5.18
N LEU A 149 -4.85 2.20 5.52
CA LEU A 149 -5.18 2.99 6.71
C LEU A 149 -4.82 2.25 8.01
N SER A 150 -5.06 0.94 8.08
CA SER A 150 -4.63 0.11 9.21
C SER A 150 -3.11 0.14 9.39
N PHE A 151 -2.36 0.13 8.29
CA PHE A 151 -0.91 0.26 8.31
C PHE A 151 -0.47 1.64 8.82
N TYR A 152 -1.13 2.72 8.41
CA TYR A 152 -0.84 4.05 8.96
C TYR A 152 -1.20 4.16 10.45
N ALA A 153 -2.33 3.57 10.87
CA ALA A 153 -2.70 3.52 12.27
C ALA A 153 -1.69 2.74 13.11
N TRP A 154 -1.13 1.65 12.58
CA TRP A 154 -0.07 0.89 13.23
C TRP A 154 1.25 1.69 13.33
N LEU A 155 1.64 2.43 12.29
CA LEU A 155 2.79 3.34 12.36
C LEU A 155 2.57 4.47 13.38
N LEU A 156 1.35 5.01 13.46
CA LEU A 156 0.97 6.01 14.44
C LEU A 156 1.02 5.46 15.87
N GLU A 157 0.58 4.23 16.11
CA GLU A 157 0.69 3.57 17.41
C GLU A 157 2.13 3.61 17.92
N HIS A 158 3.12 3.32 17.05
CA HIS A 158 4.54 3.39 17.40
C HIS A 158 5.06 4.82 17.55
N ALA A 159 4.50 5.78 16.82
CA ALA A 159 4.91 7.17 16.88
C ALA A 159 4.39 7.91 18.13
N GLN A 160 3.18 7.56 18.62
CA GLN A 160 2.49 8.22 19.72
C GLN A 160 2.27 7.33 20.94
N GLY A 161 2.78 6.08 20.93
CA GLY A 161 2.75 5.14 22.06
C GLY A 161 1.40 4.50 22.36
N VAL A 162 0.35 4.84 21.61
CA VAL A 162 -1.01 4.30 21.76
C VAL A 162 -1.68 4.16 20.40
N ALA A 163 -2.42 3.07 20.20
CA ALA A 163 -3.17 2.87 18.96
C ALA A 163 -4.27 3.92 18.81
N PRO A 164 -4.43 4.54 17.62
CA PRO A 164 -5.57 5.41 17.33
C PRO A 164 -6.88 4.63 17.49
N ARG A 165 -7.96 5.31 17.84
CA ARG A 165 -9.29 4.68 17.93
C ARG A 165 -9.87 4.44 16.55
N SER A 166 -9.72 5.44 15.67
CA SER A 166 -10.28 5.44 14.33
C SER A 166 -9.24 5.73 13.27
N MET A 167 -9.57 5.41 12.05
CA MET A 167 -8.91 5.79 10.82
C MET A 167 -9.97 6.22 9.81
N HIS A 168 -9.67 7.17 8.94
CA HIS A 168 -10.66 7.85 8.13
C HIS A 168 -10.37 7.73 6.64
N VAL A 169 -11.41 7.60 5.82
CA VAL A 169 -11.32 7.70 4.36
C VAL A 169 -12.34 8.67 3.82
N VAL A 170 -11.89 9.61 2.99
CA VAL A 170 -12.74 10.49 2.21
C VAL A 170 -12.91 9.92 0.82
N LEU A 171 -14.13 9.52 0.48
CA LEU A 171 -14.47 8.96 -0.81
C LEU A 171 -14.62 10.04 -1.90
N GLY A 172 -14.61 9.64 -3.16
CA GLY A 172 -14.80 10.54 -4.31
C GLY A 172 -16.13 11.31 -4.33
N SER A 173 -17.11 10.87 -3.54
CA SER A 173 -18.35 11.61 -3.27
C SER A 173 -18.19 12.75 -2.26
N GLY A 174 -17.03 12.90 -1.63
CA GLY A 174 -16.79 13.78 -0.49
C GLY A 174 -17.28 13.23 0.85
N ARG A 175 -17.83 12.02 0.89
CA ARG A 175 -18.27 11.36 2.12
C ARG A 175 -17.06 10.86 2.91
N GLU A 176 -16.95 11.28 4.14
CA GLU A 176 -16.00 10.74 5.11
C GLU A 176 -16.59 9.51 5.81
N LEU A 177 -15.77 8.48 5.98
CA LEU A 177 -16.07 7.26 6.73
C LEU A 177 -15.00 7.06 7.79
N ALA A 178 -15.42 6.92 9.04
CA ALA A 178 -14.58 6.50 10.15
C ALA A 178 -14.67 4.98 10.33
N LEU A 179 -13.52 4.33 10.46
CA LEU A 179 -13.38 2.89 10.67
C LEU A 179 -12.64 2.67 12.00
N ARG A 180 -13.11 1.74 12.82
CA ARG A 180 -12.44 1.41 14.08
C ARG A 180 -11.16 0.64 13.81
N VAL A 181 -10.02 1.11 14.29
CA VAL A 181 -8.71 0.46 14.12
C VAL A 181 -8.69 -0.94 14.71
N ALA A 182 -9.29 -1.14 15.88
CA ALA A 182 -9.33 -2.43 16.56
C ALA A 182 -9.95 -3.56 15.73
N ASP A 183 -10.91 -3.25 14.84
CA ASP A 183 -11.59 -4.24 14.01
C ASP A 183 -10.66 -4.86 12.95
N TYR A 184 -9.56 -4.16 12.59
CA TYR A 184 -8.64 -4.56 11.51
C TYR A 184 -7.21 -4.86 12.01
N ALA A 185 -6.89 -4.52 13.25
CA ALA A 185 -5.53 -4.64 13.79
C ALA A 185 -5.00 -6.08 13.75
N HIS A 186 -5.87 -7.08 14.03
CA HIS A 186 -5.45 -8.48 13.97
C HIS A 186 -5.13 -8.92 12.54
N TYR A 187 -5.95 -8.52 11.57
CA TYR A 187 -5.73 -8.80 10.16
C TYR A 187 -4.42 -8.18 9.68
N LEU A 188 -4.17 -6.90 9.99
CA LEU A 188 -2.91 -6.25 9.64
C LEU A 188 -1.70 -7.00 10.20
N ARG A 189 -1.71 -7.35 11.50
CA ARG A 189 -0.62 -8.12 12.10
C ARG A 189 -0.37 -9.46 11.42
N GLN A 190 -1.43 -10.13 10.96
CA GLN A 190 -1.31 -11.37 10.19
C GLN A 190 -0.66 -11.11 8.83
N VAL A 191 -1.07 -10.04 8.13
CA VAL A 191 -0.48 -9.65 6.84
C VAL A 191 1.00 -9.31 6.99
N LEU A 192 1.37 -8.50 8.00
CA LEU A 192 2.77 -8.15 8.29
C LEU A 192 3.62 -9.40 8.52
N ARG A 193 3.19 -10.31 9.39
CA ARG A 193 3.92 -11.57 9.65
C ARG A 193 4.11 -12.41 8.38
N ARG A 194 3.06 -12.55 7.55
CA ARG A 194 3.16 -13.30 6.29
C ARG A 194 4.10 -12.63 5.31
N PHE A 195 4.03 -11.32 5.21
CA PHE A 195 4.92 -10.52 4.36
C PHE A 195 6.37 -10.65 4.81
N GLU A 196 6.65 -10.47 6.10
CA GLU A 196 7.98 -10.62 6.70
C GLU A 196 8.55 -12.02 6.45
N ALA A 197 7.76 -13.06 6.65
CA ALA A 197 8.17 -14.43 6.36
C ALA A 197 8.50 -14.64 4.87
N ALA A 198 7.72 -14.04 3.96
CA ALA A 198 7.92 -14.18 2.52
C ALA A 198 9.18 -13.44 2.02
N ILE A 199 9.51 -12.28 2.61
CA ILE A 199 10.69 -11.49 2.21
C ILE A 199 11.99 -11.96 2.89
N ALA A 200 11.89 -12.68 4.02
CA ALA A 200 13.04 -13.21 4.75
C ALA A 200 13.39 -14.66 4.38
N ALA A 201 12.55 -15.33 3.58
CA ALA A 201 12.77 -16.72 3.24
C ALA A 201 13.99 -16.92 2.33
N GLU A 202 14.94 -17.76 2.75
CA GLU A 202 16.12 -18.16 1.98
C GLU A 202 16.23 -19.70 1.95
N PRO A 203 16.19 -20.32 0.77
CA PRO A 203 15.94 -19.68 -0.54
C PRO A 203 14.50 -19.15 -0.65
N ALA A 204 14.32 -18.10 -1.46
CA ALA A 204 13.00 -17.56 -1.74
C ALA A 204 12.07 -18.64 -2.28
N PRO A 205 10.82 -18.76 -1.80
CA PRO A 205 9.90 -19.79 -2.26
C PRO A 205 9.65 -19.64 -3.76
N PRO A 206 9.58 -20.75 -4.51
CA PRO A 206 9.25 -20.68 -5.91
C PRO A 206 7.85 -20.13 -6.10
N THR A 207 7.73 -19.06 -6.89
CA THR A 207 6.44 -18.46 -7.25
C THR A 207 6.26 -18.47 -8.76
N TYR A 208 5.01 -18.56 -9.21
CA TYR A 208 4.64 -18.52 -10.63
C TYR A 208 3.71 -17.35 -10.93
N PRO A 209 3.79 -16.73 -12.14
CA PRO A 209 2.94 -15.61 -12.53
C PRO A 209 1.49 -16.01 -12.82
N GLU A 210 0.79 -16.52 -11.82
CA GLU A 210 -0.64 -16.83 -11.92
C GLU A 210 -1.45 -15.55 -12.22
N PRO A 211 -2.38 -15.57 -13.22
CA PRO A 211 -3.22 -14.42 -13.49
C PRO A 211 -4.06 -14.00 -12.28
N CYS A 212 -4.19 -12.70 -12.06
CA CYS A 212 -5.02 -12.15 -11.00
C CYS A 212 -5.61 -10.78 -11.39
N GLU A 213 -6.58 -10.30 -10.61
CA GLU A 213 -7.23 -9.01 -10.85
C GLU A 213 -6.26 -7.81 -10.83
N HIS A 214 -5.10 -7.96 -10.20
CA HIS A 214 -4.06 -6.94 -10.17
C HIS A 214 -3.25 -6.86 -11.47
N CYS A 215 -3.22 -7.90 -12.29
CA CYS A 215 -2.38 -7.97 -13.50
C CYS A 215 -2.55 -6.78 -14.46
N PRO A 216 -3.75 -6.24 -14.72
CA PRO A 216 -3.92 -5.13 -15.67
C PRO A 216 -3.11 -3.88 -15.31
N GLN A 217 -2.85 -3.63 -14.02
CA GLN A 217 -2.11 -2.47 -13.51
C GLN A 217 -0.70 -2.84 -13.01
N CYS A 218 -0.29 -4.11 -13.18
CA CYS A 218 0.98 -4.60 -12.67
C CYS A 218 2.14 -4.25 -13.62
N ARG A 219 3.21 -3.66 -13.09
CA ARG A 219 4.44 -3.35 -13.84
C ARG A 219 5.12 -4.55 -14.49
N TRP A 220 4.89 -5.77 -13.96
CA TRP A 220 5.45 -7.01 -14.47
C TRP A 220 4.55 -7.73 -15.47
N ARG A 221 3.39 -7.14 -15.84
CA ARG A 221 2.38 -7.80 -16.70
C ARG A 221 2.99 -8.42 -17.94
N VAL A 222 3.77 -7.64 -18.70
CA VAL A 222 4.34 -8.10 -19.98
C VAL A 222 5.27 -9.30 -19.77
N ALA A 223 6.16 -9.24 -18.80
CA ALA A 223 7.08 -10.35 -18.48
C ALA A 223 6.32 -11.60 -18.00
N CYS A 224 5.30 -11.43 -17.18
CA CYS A 224 4.46 -12.53 -16.71
C CYS A 224 3.64 -13.17 -17.85
N GLU A 225 3.10 -12.37 -18.77
CA GLU A 225 2.39 -12.85 -19.94
C GLU A 225 3.32 -13.63 -20.89
N ALA A 226 4.50 -13.08 -21.17
CA ALA A 226 5.50 -13.76 -21.99
C ALA A 226 5.91 -15.10 -21.38
N ARG A 227 6.08 -15.17 -20.06
CA ARG A 227 6.40 -16.42 -19.36
C ARG A 227 5.30 -17.46 -19.49
N ARG A 228 4.03 -17.07 -19.32
CA ARG A 228 2.89 -18.00 -19.47
C ARG A 228 2.77 -18.53 -20.88
N VAL A 229 3.02 -17.68 -21.90
CA VAL A 229 3.04 -18.10 -23.30
C VAL A 229 4.18 -19.09 -23.58
N ALA A 230 5.39 -18.80 -23.09
CA ALA A 230 6.53 -19.70 -23.26
C ALA A 230 6.34 -21.06 -22.60
N ASP A 231 5.62 -21.11 -21.48
CA ASP A 231 5.33 -22.34 -20.73
C ASP A 231 4.07 -23.05 -21.25
N ASP A 232 3.43 -22.56 -22.30
CA ASP A 232 2.16 -23.12 -22.83
C ASP A 232 1.11 -23.33 -21.71
N HIS A 233 1.02 -22.35 -20.80
CA HIS A 233 0.35 -22.52 -19.51
C HIS A 233 -1.17 -22.53 -19.64
N LEU A 234 -1.85 -23.39 -18.87
CA LEU A 234 -3.31 -23.57 -18.88
C LEU A 234 -4.13 -22.31 -18.65
N SER A 235 -3.57 -21.27 -18.00
CA SER A 235 -4.25 -19.99 -17.79
C SER A 235 -4.49 -19.17 -19.09
N LEU A 236 -3.91 -19.59 -20.20
CA LEU A 236 -4.16 -18.99 -21.53
C LEU A 236 -5.50 -19.45 -22.12
N VAL A 237 -6.10 -20.52 -21.58
CA VAL A 237 -7.48 -20.89 -21.94
C VAL A 237 -8.46 -19.86 -21.39
N ALA A 238 -9.29 -19.32 -22.25
CA ALA A 238 -10.31 -18.36 -21.85
C ALA A 238 -11.24 -18.95 -20.78
N GLY A 239 -11.41 -18.23 -19.66
CA GLY A 239 -12.26 -18.66 -18.54
C GLY A 239 -11.67 -19.73 -17.63
N MET A 240 -10.43 -20.19 -17.85
CA MET A 240 -9.76 -21.14 -16.98
C MET A 240 -9.51 -20.52 -15.60
N SER A 241 -10.14 -21.07 -14.57
CA SER A 241 -9.88 -20.66 -13.19
C SER A 241 -8.61 -21.33 -12.65
N ARG A 242 -7.95 -20.69 -11.66
CA ARG A 242 -6.80 -21.30 -10.98
C ARG A 242 -7.11 -22.66 -10.39
N GLN A 243 -8.33 -22.87 -9.89
CA GLN A 243 -8.73 -24.17 -9.32
C GLN A 243 -8.82 -25.25 -10.39
N GLN A 244 -9.35 -24.92 -11.56
CA GLN A 244 -9.39 -25.85 -12.70
C GLN A 244 -7.97 -26.21 -13.17
N ALA A 245 -7.11 -25.21 -13.39
CA ALA A 245 -5.72 -25.44 -13.77
C ALA A 245 -4.99 -26.34 -12.76
N ARG A 246 -5.16 -26.12 -11.45
CA ARG A 246 -4.57 -26.96 -10.42
C ARG A 246 -5.07 -28.40 -10.43
N ARG A 247 -6.37 -28.62 -10.70
CA ARG A 247 -6.95 -29.96 -10.84
C ARG A 247 -6.40 -30.68 -12.05
N LEU A 248 -6.27 -30.01 -13.19
CA LEU A 248 -5.68 -30.55 -14.40
C LEU A 248 -4.19 -30.92 -14.18
N ASN A 249 -3.43 -29.99 -13.59
CA ASN A 249 -2.03 -30.26 -13.22
C ASN A 249 -1.87 -31.49 -12.31
N ALA A 250 -2.77 -31.66 -11.34
CA ALA A 250 -2.75 -32.84 -10.45
C ALA A 250 -3.06 -34.15 -11.20
N GLN A 251 -3.68 -34.06 -12.37
CA GLN A 251 -3.96 -35.18 -13.28
C GLN A 251 -2.90 -35.38 -14.38
N GLY A 252 -1.80 -34.58 -14.33
CA GLY A 252 -0.72 -34.64 -15.32
C GLY A 252 -0.93 -33.77 -16.57
N VAL A 253 -2.00 -32.97 -16.62
CA VAL A 253 -2.27 -32.03 -17.71
C VAL A 253 -1.81 -30.64 -17.30
N ALA A 254 -0.60 -30.25 -17.70
CA ALA A 254 0.06 -29.01 -17.26
C ALA A 254 0.09 -27.93 -18.36
N THR A 255 -0.11 -28.28 -19.63
CA THR A 255 0.01 -27.38 -20.78
C THR A 255 -1.24 -27.40 -21.67
N LEU A 256 -1.38 -26.41 -22.55
CA LEU A 256 -2.44 -26.37 -23.56
C LEU A 256 -2.33 -27.54 -24.53
N ALA A 257 -1.11 -27.88 -24.96
CA ALA A 257 -0.86 -29.01 -25.85
C ALA A 257 -1.35 -30.31 -25.23
N GLN A 258 -1.12 -30.55 -23.94
CA GLN A 258 -1.60 -31.72 -23.20
C GLN A 258 -3.12 -31.70 -23.00
N LEU A 259 -3.73 -30.52 -22.90
CA LEU A 259 -5.18 -30.40 -22.75
C LEU A 259 -5.92 -30.71 -24.04
N GLY A 260 -5.28 -30.45 -25.21
CA GLY A 260 -5.85 -30.67 -26.52
C GLY A 260 -5.58 -32.07 -27.11
N ALA A 261 -4.77 -32.87 -26.47
CA ALA A 261 -4.43 -34.26 -26.87
C ALA A 261 -5.44 -35.26 -26.30
#